data_4e7eff9975ba215a353d564199e363c2
#
_entry.id   4e7eff9975ba215a353d564199e363c2
#
_cell.length_a   1.000
_cell.length_b   1.000
_cell.length_c   1.000
_cell.angle_alpha   90.00
_cell.angle_beta   90.00
_cell.angle_gamma   90.00
#
_symmetry.space_group_name_H-M   'P 1'
#
loop_
_entity.id
_entity.type
_entity.pdbx_description
1 polymer ?
#
loop_
_entity_poly.entity_id
_entity_poly.type
_entity_poly.pdbx_seq_one_letter_code
_entity_poly.pdbx_strand_id
1 'polypeptide(L)'
;MPLGVANATFLCMNPKINKAIDIFNSEDPVSAILENRDFFPFIEKEMMGVAHPKVHCEGDVWDHTALVINNLRPGHDWVDVMIALFHDAGKKRALDKNEGKNMAGHELYSLDVFNEWIRSEVDGVIPNIVPLHWAIENHMNALALGQMKSRFRIMQIVTHQWFPRLHTLADADCKATIGEDGKPVHDFTKEVLLSPKVSRWVGQCAPAPIANENDFYEADVPLNFTRAAVEFGLKLQVNGNITDRQHIINGVLGDKAFRGTIADWRKKCEQWVEDLKKDTDNETA
;
A
#
# COMPACT_ATOMS: atom_id res chain seq x y z
N MET A 1 -33.66 1.59 16.14
CA MET A 1 -34.00 1.99 14.75
C MET A 1 -32.77 1.68 13.94
N PRO A 2 -32.84 0.82 12.90
CA PRO A 2 -31.68 0.55 12.08
C PRO A 2 -31.45 1.74 11.15
N LEU A 3 -30.22 2.27 11.16
CA LEU A 3 -29.75 3.26 10.21
C LEU A 3 -29.74 2.63 8.81
N GLY A 4 -30.55 3.21 7.93
CA GLY A 4 -30.67 2.77 6.54
C GLY A 4 -29.32 2.88 5.84
N VAL A 5 -28.87 1.76 5.29
CA VAL A 5 -27.80 1.69 4.33
C VAL A 5 -28.24 2.48 3.09
N ALA A 6 -27.59 3.61 2.88
CA ALA A 6 -27.80 4.40 1.67
C ALA A 6 -27.50 3.49 0.47
N ASN A 7 -28.52 3.28 -0.39
CA ASN A 7 -28.37 2.64 -1.69
C ASN A 7 -27.34 3.45 -2.49
N ALA A 8 -26.09 2.97 -2.50
CA ALA A 8 -25.11 3.39 -3.47
C ALA A 8 -25.67 3.02 -4.84
N THR A 9 -25.96 4.03 -5.64
CA THR A 9 -26.34 3.90 -7.05
C THR A 9 -25.24 3.04 -7.70
N PHE A 10 -25.53 1.78 -7.99
CA PHE A 10 -24.69 0.94 -8.83
C PHE A 10 -24.65 1.61 -10.21
N LEU A 11 -23.67 2.47 -10.41
CA LEU A 11 -23.23 2.80 -11.76
C LEU A 11 -22.99 1.46 -12.44
N CYS A 12 -23.58 1.28 -13.64
CA CYS A 12 -23.43 0.07 -14.43
C CYS A 12 -21.94 -0.11 -14.73
N MET A 13 -21.22 -0.80 -13.82
CA MET A 13 -19.78 -1.03 -13.97
C MET A 13 -19.59 -1.93 -15.19
N ASN A 14 -18.52 -1.70 -15.92
CA ASN A 14 -18.10 -2.55 -17.02
C ASN A 14 -18.14 -4.03 -16.58
N PRO A 15 -18.80 -4.94 -17.33
CA PRO A 15 -18.91 -6.36 -16.98
C PRO A 15 -17.57 -7.02 -16.71
N LYS A 16 -16.49 -6.58 -17.35
CA LYS A 16 -15.14 -7.09 -17.12
C LYS A 16 -14.58 -6.67 -15.75
N ILE A 17 -14.95 -5.48 -15.24
CA ILE A 17 -14.60 -5.03 -13.89
C ILE A 17 -15.32 -5.91 -12.86
N ASN A 18 -16.64 -6.14 -13.06
CA ASN A 18 -17.40 -7.01 -12.17
C ASN A 18 -16.81 -8.42 -12.16
N LYS A 19 -16.46 -8.97 -13.35
CA LYS A 19 -15.79 -10.26 -13.45
C LYS A 19 -14.48 -10.30 -12.63
N ALA A 20 -13.65 -9.25 -12.72
CA ALA A 20 -12.40 -9.17 -11.93
C ALA A 20 -12.71 -9.17 -10.43
N ILE A 21 -13.66 -8.35 -9.99
CA ILE A 21 -14.07 -8.26 -8.59
C ILE A 21 -14.64 -9.59 -8.09
N ASP A 22 -15.47 -10.28 -8.87
CA ASP A 22 -16.04 -11.58 -8.52
C ASP A 22 -14.95 -12.65 -8.34
N ILE A 23 -13.95 -12.67 -9.24
CA ILE A 23 -12.78 -13.58 -9.12
C ILE A 23 -12.02 -13.31 -7.82
N PHE A 24 -11.72 -12.04 -7.52
CA PHE A 24 -10.96 -11.67 -6.33
C PHE A 24 -11.74 -11.82 -5.02
N ASN A 25 -13.07 -11.81 -5.06
CA ASN A 25 -13.93 -12.07 -3.90
C ASN A 25 -14.31 -13.54 -3.72
N SER A 26 -13.77 -14.46 -4.54
CA SER A 26 -14.06 -15.87 -4.40
C SER A 26 -13.52 -16.43 -3.07
N GLU A 27 -14.07 -17.54 -2.59
CA GLU A 27 -13.56 -18.23 -1.39
C GLU A 27 -12.13 -18.74 -1.58
N ASP A 28 -11.76 -19.08 -2.82
CA ASP A 28 -10.40 -19.44 -3.23
C ASP A 28 -9.98 -18.57 -4.42
N PRO A 29 -9.42 -17.37 -4.16
CA PRO A 29 -9.02 -16.46 -5.22
C PRO A 29 -7.93 -17.04 -6.14
N VAL A 30 -7.01 -17.85 -5.60
CA VAL A 30 -5.92 -18.46 -6.39
C VAL A 30 -6.50 -19.41 -7.43
N SER A 31 -7.38 -20.34 -7.04
CA SER A 31 -8.04 -21.25 -7.98
C SER A 31 -8.90 -20.49 -8.99
N ALA A 32 -9.66 -19.48 -8.54
CA ALA A 32 -10.49 -18.67 -9.43
C ALA A 32 -9.68 -17.88 -10.46
N ILE A 33 -8.50 -17.37 -10.08
CA ILE A 33 -7.57 -16.70 -11.00
C ILE A 33 -7.05 -17.70 -12.05
N LEU A 34 -6.64 -18.91 -11.63
CA LEU A 34 -6.13 -19.94 -12.54
C LEU A 34 -7.21 -20.48 -13.50
N GLU A 35 -8.44 -20.62 -13.05
CA GLU A 35 -9.58 -21.00 -13.91
C GLU A 35 -9.91 -19.93 -14.96
N ASN A 36 -9.55 -18.68 -14.67
CA ASN A 36 -9.73 -17.52 -15.55
C ASN A 36 -8.41 -16.99 -16.12
N ARG A 37 -7.37 -17.82 -16.27
CA ARG A 37 -6.03 -17.40 -16.72
C ARG A 37 -6.01 -16.63 -18.04
N ASP A 38 -6.94 -16.88 -18.95
CA ASP A 38 -7.08 -16.12 -20.19
C ASP A 38 -7.41 -14.64 -19.93
N PHE A 39 -7.97 -14.32 -18.77
CA PHE A 39 -8.21 -12.95 -18.31
C PHE A 39 -6.98 -12.35 -17.58
N PHE A 40 -6.00 -13.17 -17.23
CA PHE A 40 -4.75 -12.79 -16.57
C PHE A 40 -3.51 -13.28 -17.34
N PRO A 41 -3.37 -12.95 -18.63
CA PRO A 41 -2.31 -13.53 -19.50
C PRO A 41 -0.90 -13.18 -19.04
N PHE A 42 -0.74 -12.13 -18.20
CA PHE A 42 0.54 -11.76 -17.63
C PHE A 42 1.10 -12.81 -16.65
N ILE A 43 0.26 -13.65 -16.04
CA ILE A 43 0.71 -14.70 -15.11
C ILE A 43 1.65 -15.66 -15.85
N GLU A 44 1.23 -16.21 -16.99
CA GLU A 44 2.08 -17.10 -17.78
C GLU A 44 3.28 -16.36 -18.39
N LYS A 45 3.08 -15.12 -18.81
CA LYS A 45 4.10 -14.35 -19.53
C LYS A 45 5.17 -13.76 -18.62
N GLU A 46 4.81 -13.27 -17.44
CA GLU A 46 5.66 -12.44 -16.59
C GLU A 46 6.03 -13.09 -15.24
N MET A 47 5.31 -14.15 -14.82
CA MET A 47 5.47 -14.71 -13.46
C MET A 47 5.88 -16.18 -13.46
N MET A 48 5.20 -17.05 -14.24
CA MET A 48 5.51 -18.47 -14.29
C MET A 48 6.91 -18.72 -14.86
N GLY A 49 7.66 -19.62 -14.21
CA GLY A 49 9.04 -19.97 -14.58
C GLY A 49 10.08 -18.89 -14.28
N VAL A 50 9.70 -17.79 -13.67
CA VAL A 50 10.63 -16.74 -13.23
C VAL A 50 11.16 -17.08 -11.86
N ALA A 51 12.41 -17.52 -11.79
CA ALA A 51 13.03 -17.97 -10.55
C ALA A 51 13.21 -16.80 -9.57
N HIS A 52 12.83 -17.03 -8.32
CA HIS A 52 13.14 -16.16 -7.21
C HIS A 52 14.63 -16.24 -6.80
N PRO A 53 15.17 -15.21 -6.10
CA PRO A 53 16.47 -15.32 -5.46
C PRO A 53 16.55 -16.54 -4.53
N LYS A 54 17.78 -17.04 -4.29
CA LYS A 54 18.06 -18.30 -3.55
C LYS A 54 17.45 -18.43 -2.13
N VAL A 55 16.99 -17.34 -1.54
CA VAL A 55 16.33 -17.36 -0.21
C VAL A 55 14.88 -17.82 -0.27
N HIS A 56 14.32 -17.99 -1.46
CA HIS A 56 12.94 -18.37 -1.73
C HIS A 56 12.91 -19.85 -2.16
N CYS A 57 12.38 -20.72 -1.32
CA CYS A 57 12.27 -22.15 -1.60
C CYS A 57 10.86 -22.54 -2.06
N GLU A 58 9.93 -21.58 -2.13
CA GLU A 58 8.53 -21.79 -2.49
C GLU A 58 8.28 -22.03 -3.98
N GLY A 59 9.24 -21.69 -4.87
CA GLY A 59 9.09 -21.90 -6.30
C GLY A 59 9.38 -20.66 -7.14
N ASP A 60 8.59 -20.44 -8.19
CA ASP A 60 8.70 -19.27 -9.06
C ASP A 60 7.88 -18.05 -8.52
N VAL A 61 7.89 -16.94 -9.29
CA VAL A 61 7.16 -15.72 -8.88
C VAL A 61 5.65 -15.95 -8.74
N TRP A 62 5.07 -16.86 -9.55
CA TRP A 62 3.66 -17.21 -9.41
C TRP A 62 3.39 -18.03 -8.15
N ASP A 63 4.22 -19.04 -7.86
CA ASP A 63 4.07 -19.87 -6.67
C ASP A 63 4.15 -19.01 -5.40
N HIS A 64 5.11 -18.09 -5.34
CA HIS A 64 5.21 -17.11 -4.27
C HIS A 64 3.95 -16.24 -4.16
N THR A 65 3.50 -15.66 -5.29
CA THR A 65 2.32 -14.80 -5.30
C THR A 65 1.06 -15.52 -4.86
N ALA A 66 0.88 -16.78 -5.26
CA ALA A 66 -0.22 -17.61 -4.80
C ALA A 66 -0.20 -17.80 -3.27
N LEU A 67 0.99 -18.03 -2.70
CA LEU A 67 1.16 -18.10 -1.24
C LEU A 67 0.87 -16.75 -0.56
N VAL A 68 1.28 -15.63 -1.15
CA VAL A 68 0.93 -14.30 -0.62
C VAL A 68 -0.57 -14.10 -0.56
N ILE A 69 -1.30 -14.43 -1.63
CA ILE A 69 -2.77 -14.33 -1.66
C ILE A 69 -3.39 -15.20 -0.56
N ASN A 70 -2.93 -16.45 -0.40
CA ASN A 70 -3.43 -17.38 0.62
C ASN A 70 -3.08 -16.95 2.06
N ASN A 71 -2.05 -16.14 2.26
CA ASN A 71 -1.63 -15.62 3.56
C ASN A 71 -2.27 -14.27 3.90
N LEU A 72 -3.12 -13.70 3.03
CA LEU A 72 -3.84 -12.47 3.36
C LEU A 72 -4.68 -12.66 4.62
N ARG A 73 -4.73 -11.62 5.44
CA ARG A 73 -5.43 -11.66 6.73
C ARG A 73 -6.94 -11.86 6.57
N PRO A 74 -7.61 -12.52 7.52
CA PRO A 74 -9.07 -12.55 7.54
C PRO A 74 -9.67 -11.14 7.46
N GLY A 75 -10.66 -10.97 6.61
CA GLY A 75 -11.32 -9.68 6.39
C GLY A 75 -10.66 -8.81 5.30
N HIS A 76 -9.66 -9.34 4.56
CA HIS A 76 -9.19 -8.72 3.33
C HIS A 76 -10.35 -8.60 2.30
N ASP A 77 -10.22 -7.65 1.40
CA ASP A 77 -11.17 -7.45 0.30
C ASP A 77 -10.50 -7.71 -1.06
N TRP A 78 -11.27 -7.62 -2.13
CA TRP A 78 -10.80 -7.81 -3.50
C TRP A 78 -9.64 -6.88 -3.90
N VAL A 79 -9.52 -5.70 -3.25
CA VAL A 79 -8.40 -4.79 -3.50
C VAL A 79 -7.10 -5.35 -2.94
N ASP A 80 -7.14 -5.98 -1.75
CA ASP A 80 -5.96 -6.59 -1.14
C ASP A 80 -5.48 -7.80 -1.96
N VAL A 81 -6.42 -8.62 -2.49
CA VAL A 81 -6.09 -9.72 -3.42
C VAL A 81 -5.43 -9.18 -4.68
N MET A 82 -5.96 -8.10 -5.24
CA MET A 82 -5.38 -7.48 -6.43
C MET A 82 -4.00 -6.89 -6.16
N ILE A 83 -3.79 -6.24 -5.02
CA ILE A 83 -2.47 -5.75 -4.60
C ILE A 83 -1.50 -6.93 -4.50
N ALA A 84 -1.90 -8.03 -3.86
CA ALA A 84 -1.08 -9.23 -3.73
C ALA A 84 -0.76 -9.86 -5.09
N LEU A 85 -1.73 -9.93 -6.01
CA LEU A 85 -1.51 -10.49 -7.35
C LEU A 85 -0.47 -9.70 -8.16
N PHE A 86 -0.48 -8.39 -8.04
CA PHE A 86 0.38 -7.54 -8.90
C PHE A 86 1.68 -7.08 -8.24
N HIS A 87 1.90 -7.24 -6.93
CA HIS A 87 3.05 -6.66 -6.25
C HIS A 87 4.39 -7.05 -6.90
N ASP A 88 4.52 -8.28 -7.33
CA ASP A 88 5.73 -8.89 -7.89
C ASP A 88 5.67 -9.19 -9.40
N ALA A 89 4.58 -8.85 -10.07
CA ALA A 89 4.38 -9.15 -11.49
C ALA A 89 5.43 -8.52 -12.42
N GLY A 90 6.16 -7.51 -11.95
CA GLY A 90 7.24 -6.84 -12.69
C GLY A 90 8.63 -7.46 -12.55
N LYS A 91 8.81 -8.51 -11.74
CA LYS A 91 10.13 -9.10 -11.44
C LYS A 91 10.89 -9.55 -12.66
N LYS A 92 10.22 -10.18 -13.62
CA LYS A 92 10.85 -10.60 -14.89
C LYS A 92 11.37 -9.41 -15.68
N ARG A 93 10.56 -8.36 -15.83
CA ARG A 93 10.95 -7.14 -16.57
C ARG A 93 12.15 -6.45 -15.92
N ALA A 94 12.15 -6.38 -14.57
CA ALA A 94 13.29 -5.85 -13.83
C ALA A 94 14.55 -6.69 -14.05
N LEU A 95 14.42 -8.01 -14.00
CA LEU A 95 15.53 -8.94 -14.25
C LEU A 95 16.10 -8.77 -15.66
N ASP A 96 15.24 -8.72 -16.69
CA ASP A 96 15.63 -8.50 -18.09
C ASP A 96 16.32 -7.13 -18.24
N LYS A 97 15.78 -6.08 -17.64
CA LYS A 97 16.36 -4.73 -17.68
C LYS A 97 17.73 -4.66 -17.00
N ASN A 98 17.90 -5.39 -15.92
CA ASN A 98 19.14 -5.44 -15.14
C ASN A 98 20.10 -6.54 -15.60
N GLU A 99 19.95 -7.02 -16.84
CA GLU A 99 20.83 -8.02 -17.47
C GLU A 99 20.97 -9.31 -16.64
N GLY A 100 19.88 -9.75 -16.00
CA GLY A 100 19.86 -10.96 -15.19
C GLY A 100 20.51 -10.84 -13.80
N LYS A 101 20.96 -9.65 -13.40
CA LYS A 101 21.74 -9.45 -12.17
C LYS A 101 20.89 -9.35 -10.89
N ASN A 102 19.76 -8.67 -10.97
CA ASN A 102 18.85 -8.46 -9.87
C ASN A 102 17.48 -7.98 -10.34
N MET A 103 16.52 -7.92 -9.43
CA MET A 103 15.14 -7.50 -9.67
C MET A 103 14.83 -6.10 -9.11
N ALA A 104 15.84 -5.25 -8.88
CA ALA A 104 15.65 -3.92 -8.31
C ALA A 104 14.76 -3.06 -9.22
N GLY A 105 13.80 -2.35 -8.61
CA GLY A 105 12.85 -1.51 -9.33
C GLY A 105 11.64 -2.27 -9.88
N HIS A 106 11.47 -3.56 -9.54
CA HIS A 106 10.35 -4.36 -10.03
C HIS A 106 8.98 -3.80 -9.64
N GLU A 107 8.90 -3.05 -8.56
CA GLU A 107 7.67 -2.38 -8.12
C GLU A 107 7.09 -1.44 -9.19
N LEU A 108 7.95 -0.75 -9.94
CA LEU A 108 7.53 0.12 -11.05
C LEU A 108 7.07 -0.70 -12.26
N TYR A 109 7.79 -1.76 -12.60
CA TYR A 109 7.38 -2.68 -13.68
C TYR A 109 6.12 -3.47 -13.32
N SER A 110 5.86 -3.72 -12.04
CA SER A 110 4.61 -4.30 -11.57
C SER A 110 3.42 -3.39 -11.86
N LEU A 111 3.58 -2.08 -11.66
CA LEU A 111 2.58 -1.09 -12.07
C LEU A 111 2.39 -1.03 -13.59
N ASP A 112 3.46 -1.20 -14.37
CA ASP A 112 3.36 -1.27 -15.83
C ASP A 112 2.53 -2.49 -16.26
N VAL A 113 2.80 -3.68 -15.70
CA VAL A 113 2.03 -4.91 -15.95
C VAL A 113 0.56 -4.71 -15.58
N PHE A 114 0.29 -4.13 -14.41
CA PHE A 114 -1.05 -3.82 -13.97
C PHE A 114 -1.79 -2.88 -14.94
N ASN A 115 -1.15 -1.78 -15.34
CA ASN A 115 -1.73 -0.80 -16.24
C ASN A 115 -1.97 -1.37 -17.65
N GLU A 116 -1.11 -2.27 -18.12
CA GLU A 116 -1.29 -2.99 -19.38
C GLU A 116 -2.49 -3.93 -19.29
N TRP A 117 -2.62 -4.71 -18.22
CA TRP A 117 -3.76 -5.58 -17.99
C TRP A 117 -5.09 -4.80 -17.92
N ILE A 118 -5.11 -3.66 -17.22
CA ILE A 118 -6.29 -2.78 -17.22
C ILE A 118 -6.69 -2.38 -18.63
N ARG A 119 -5.74 -1.97 -19.46
CA ARG A 119 -6.01 -1.50 -20.83
C ARG A 119 -6.44 -2.60 -21.77
N SER A 120 -5.84 -3.80 -21.66
CA SER A 120 -6.08 -4.90 -22.60
C SER A 120 -7.29 -5.74 -22.21
N GLU A 121 -7.42 -6.09 -20.95
CA GLU A 121 -8.39 -7.07 -20.49
C GLU A 121 -9.62 -6.42 -19.84
N VAL A 122 -9.44 -5.41 -19.01
CA VAL A 122 -10.55 -4.79 -18.27
C VAL A 122 -11.26 -3.72 -19.08
N ASP A 123 -10.50 -2.92 -19.82
CA ASP A 123 -10.99 -1.81 -20.65
C ASP A 123 -11.93 -0.87 -19.87
N GLY A 124 -11.46 -0.39 -18.72
CA GLY A 124 -12.27 0.47 -17.84
C GLY A 124 -11.51 1.01 -16.64
N VAL A 125 -12.21 1.77 -15.81
CA VAL A 125 -11.66 2.35 -14.58
C VAL A 125 -11.98 1.45 -13.39
N ILE A 126 -10.96 0.87 -12.78
CA ILE A 126 -11.11 0.11 -11.54
C ILE A 126 -11.30 1.07 -10.37
N PRO A 127 -12.34 0.89 -9.54
CA PRO A 127 -12.46 1.64 -8.29
C PRO A 127 -11.25 1.38 -7.37
N ASN A 128 -10.87 2.35 -6.56
CA ASN A 128 -9.77 2.22 -5.61
C ASN A 128 -8.38 1.94 -6.23
N ILE A 129 -8.14 2.34 -7.46
CA ILE A 129 -6.86 2.17 -8.15
C ILE A 129 -5.72 2.89 -7.43
N VAL A 130 -5.99 4.02 -6.77
CA VAL A 130 -4.95 4.82 -6.10
C VAL A 130 -4.33 4.11 -4.88
N PRO A 131 -5.13 3.51 -3.96
CA PRO A 131 -4.59 2.65 -2.90
C PRO A 131 -3.73 1.50 -3.43
N LEU A 132 -4.15 0.87 -4.52
CA LEU A 132 -3.44 -0.23 -5.15
C LEU A 132 -2.08 0.22 -5.69
N HIS A 133 -2.05 1.28 -6.51
CA HIS A 133 -0.79 1.82 -7.05
C HIS A 133 0.18 2.17 -5.93
N TRP A 134 -0.30 2.85 -4.89
CA TRP A 134 0.54 3.24 -3.78
C TRP A 134 1.10 2.03 -3.01
N ALA A 135 0.30 1.00 -2.78
CA ALA A 135 0.74 -0.21 -2.07
C ALA A 135 1.78 -0.99 -2.88
N ILE A 136 1.57 -1.18 -4.19
CA ILE A 136 2.53 -1.85 -5.07
C ILE A 136 3.84 -1.06 -5.13
N GLU A 137 3.80 0.26 -5.34
CA GLU A 137 5.00 1.12 -5.41
C GLU A 137 5.81 1.09 -4.11
N ASN A 138 5.15 0.89 -2.97
CA ASN A 138 5.80 0.99 -1.66
C ASN A 138 6.04 -0.34 -0.95
N HIS A 139 5.73 -1.50 -1.56
CA HIS A 139 5.86 -2.78 -0.85
C HIS A 139 7.31 -3.05 -0.42
N MET A 140 8.30 -2.77 -1.27
CA MET A 140 9.71 -2.89 -0.90
C MET A 140 10.14 -1.89 0.17
N ASN A 141 9.52 -0.71 0.22
CA ASN A 141 9.76 0.26 1.28
C ASN A 141 9.22 -0.24 2.64
N ALA A 142 8.08 -0.96 2.64
CA ALA A 142 7.56 -1.56 3.86
C ALA A 142 8.55 -2.57 4.45
N LEU A 143 9.05 -3.49 3.65
CA LEU A 143 10.04 -4.48 4.07
C LEU A 143 11.36 -3.84 4.56
N ALA A 144 11.73 -2.70 3.99
CA ALA A 144 12.94 -1.96 4.35
C ALA A 144 12.80 -1.03 5.57
N LEU A 145 11.61 -0.87 6.17
CA LEU A 145 11.36 0.10 7.26
C LEU A 145 12.38 -0.01 8.40
N GLY A 146 12.68 -1.22 8.87
CA GLY A 146 13.65 -1.47 9.93
C GLY A 146 15.07 -1.04 9.58
N GLN A 147 15.42 -0.98 8.30
CA GLN A 147 16.76 -0.63 7.80
C GLN A 147 16.87 0.85 7.41
N MET A 148 15.75 1.57 7.25
CA MET A 148 15.76 2.97 6.84
C MET A 148 16.47 3.86 7.86
N LYS A 149 17.37 4.72 7.38
CA LYS A 149 18.10 5.68 8.23
C LYS A 149 17.26 6.92 8.58
N SER A 150 16.36 7.31 7.70
CA SER A 150 15.56 8.52 7.85
C SER A 150 14.28 8.26 8.62
N ARG A 151 14.17 8.84 9.83
CA ARG A 151 12.94 8.88 10.61
C ARG A 151 11.76 9.42 9.78
N PHE A 152 12.00 10.49 9.06
CA PHE A 152 11.01 11.12 8.20
C PHE A 152 10.42 10.14 7.19
N ARG A 153 11.27 9.33 6.53
CA ARG A 153 10.81 8.35 5.55
C ARG A 153 10.01 7.20 6.18
N ILE A 154 10.41 6.76 7.37
CA ILE A 154 9.63 5.77 8.14
C ILE A 154 8.24 6.33 8.45
N MET A 155 8.16 7.53 9.04
CA MET A 155 6.90 8.17 9.37
C MET A 155 6.03 8.40 8.14
N GLN A 156 6.66 8.72 7.02
CA GLN A 156 6.02 8.88 5.72
C GLN A 156 5.19 7.66 5.32
N ILE A 157 5.73 6.50 5.51
CA ILE A 157 5.09 5.25 5.13
C ILE A 157 4.04 4.86 6.17
N VAL A 158 4.42 4.82 7.45
CA VAL A 158 3.55 4.28 8.51
C VAL A 158 2.34 5.15 8.83
N THR A 159 2.40 6.45 8.54
CA THR A 159 1.26 7.36 8.74
C THR A 159 0.40 7.54 7.49
N HIS A 160 0.75 6.87 6.40
CA HIS A 160 -0.03 6.95 5.18
C HIS A 160 -1.42 6.33 5.35
N GLN A 161 -2.47 6.97 4.83
CA GLN A 161 -3.86 6.49 4.96
C GLN A 161 -4.07 5.06 4.42
N TRP A 162 -3.23 4.59 3.49
CA TRP A 162 -3.29 3.25 2.91
C TRP A 162 -2.25 2.29 3.50
N PHE A 163 -1.55 2.70 4.55
CA PHE A 163 -0.59 1.83 5.23
C PHE A 163 -1.21 0.51 5.74
N PRO A 164 -2.48 0.46 6.22
CA PRO A 164 -3.10 -0.82 6.59
C PRO A 164 -3.10 -1.86 5.44
N ARG A 165 -3.36 -1.45 4.19
CA ARG A 165 -3.28 -2.35 3.03
C ARG A 165 -1.84 -2.78 2.72
N LEU A 166 -0.90 -1.83 2.77
CA LEU A 166 0.51 -2.12 2.60
C LEU A 166 1.02 -3.09 3.68
N HIS A 167 0.55 -2.93 4.92
CA HIS A 167 0.87 -3.83 6.02
C HIS A 167 0.29 -5.23 5.78
N THR A 168 -0.97 -5.33 5.35
CA THR A 168 -1.58 -6.62 4.99
C THR A 168 -0.77 -7.34 3.92
N LEU A 169 -0.35 -6.65 2.88
CA LEU A 169 0.52 -7.19 1.85
C LEU A 169 1.88 -7.64 2.42
N ALA A 170 2.58 -6.76 3.13
CA ALA A 170 3.93 -7.04 3.63
C ALA A 170 3.98 -8.20 4.65
N ASP A 171 2.94 -8.33 5.47
CA ASP A 171 2.80 -9.46 6.39
C ASP A 171 2.56 -10.78 5.64
N ALA A 172 1.71 -10.77 4.61
CA ALA A 172 1.44 -11.92 3.78
C ALA A 172 2.67 -12.34 2.95
N ASP A 173 3.40 -11.38 2.40
CA ASP A 173 4.63 -11.56 1.62
C ASP A 173 5.75 -12.19 2.49
N CYS A 174 5.99 -11.65 3.68
CA CYS A 174 6.93 -12.24 4.64
C CYS A 174 6.57 -13.69 5.01
N LYS A 175 5.29 -13.99 5.18
CA LYS A 175 4.81 -15.36 5.47
C LYS A 175 4.93 -16.29 4.28
N ALA A 176 4.88 -15.77 3.06
CA ALA A 176 5.02 -16.52 1.83
C ALA A 176 6.48 -16.83 1.47
N THR A 177 7.44 -16.08 2.01
CA THR A 177 8.87 -16.36 1.82
C THR A 177 9.27 -17.57 2.66
N ILE A 178 9.40 -18.72 2.02
CA ILE A 178 9.66 -20.01 2.67
C ILE A 178 11.14 -20.38 2.58
N GLY A 179 11.73 -20.69 3.73
CA GLY A 179 13.11 -21.15 3.82
C GLY A 179 13.29 -22.65 3.56
N GLU A 180 14.52 -23.12 3.61
CA GLU A 180 14.88 -24.53 3.39
C GLU A 180 14.22 -25.48 4.41
N ASP A 181 13.82 -24.99 5.57
CA ASP A 181 13.11 -25.75 6.61
C ASP A 181 11.59 -25.80 6.40
N GLY A 182 11.10 -25.24 5.31
CA GLY A 182 9.68 -25.19 4.96
C GLY A 182 8.86 -24.19 5.80
N LYS A 183 9.52 -23.27 6.50
CA LYS A 183 8.85 -22.26 7.33
C LYS A 183 9.07 -20.85 6.78
N PRO A 184 8.17 -19.92 7.13
CA PRO A 184 8.39 -18.51 6.84
C PRO A 184 9.74 -18.03 7.38
N VAL A 185 10.52 -17.36 6.53
CA VAL A 185 11.84 -16.81 6.90
C VAL A 185 11.69 -15.56 7.74
N HIS A 186 10.62 -14.79 7.52
CA HIS A 186 10.42 -13.47 8.10
C HIS A 186 9.06 -13.34 8.79
N ASP A 187 9.04 -12.51 9.84
CA ASP A 187 7.82 -12.04 10.52
C ASP A 187 7.80 -10.51 10.45
N PHE A 188 6.98 -9.98 9.54
CA PHE A 188 6.92 -8.54 9.30
C PHE A 188 6.58 -7.74 10.56
N THR A 189 5.57 -8.18 11.30
CA THR A 189 5.17 -7.49 12.52
C THR A 189 6.30 -7.47 13.54
N LYS A 190 6.90 -8.61 13.83
CA LYS A 190 7.93 -8.74 14.84
C LYS A 190 9.26 -8.11 14.42
N GLU A 191 9.70 -8.36 13.19
CA GLU A 191 11.04 -7.95 12.73
C GLU A 191 11.06 -6.51 12.25
N VAL A 192 9.95 -5.98 11.74
CA VAL A 192 9.87 -4.65 11.16
C VAL A 192 9.09 -3.69 12.05
N LEU A 193 7.80 -3.92 12.30
CA LEU A 193 6.97 -2.97 13.04
C LEU A 193 7.38 -2.86 14.50
N LEU A 194 7.58 -4.00 15.16
CA LEU A 194 8.03 -4.06 16.56
C LEU A 194 9.55 -4.00 16.71
N SER A 195 10.28 -3.81 15.62
CA SER A 195 11.73 -3.63 15.70
C SER A 195 12.07 -2.46 16.62
N PRO A 196 13.18 -2.56 17.42
CA PRO A 196 13.56 -1.51 18.36
C PRO A 196 13.69 -0.13 17.72
N LYS A 197 13.94 -0.08 16.42
CA LYS A 197 14.06 1.17 15.67
C LYS A 197 12.73 1.77 15.30
N VAL A 198 11.81 0.99 14.72
CA VAL A 198 10.49 1.48 14.32
C VAL A 198 9.65 1.75 15.57
N SER A 199 9.57 0.81 16.51
CA SER A 199 8.83 0.96 17.76
C SER A 199 9.38 2.08 18.63
N ARG A 200 10.71 2.31 18.66
CA ARG A 200 11.30 3.46 19.36
C ARG A 200 10.83 4.79 18.76
N TRP A 201 10.67 4.90 17.46
CA TRP A 201 10.18 6.12 16.82
C TRP A 201 8.69 6.33 17.05
N VAL A 202 7.90 5.28 16.95
CA VAL A 202 6.46 5.32 17.26
C VAL A 202 6.26 5.41 18.78
N GLY A 203 6.99 4.65 19.56
CA GLY A 203 6.85 4.54 21.01
C GLY A 203 7.48 5.66 21.84
N GLN A 204 8.45 6.45 21.31
CA GLN A 204 8.91 7.68 22.01
C GLN A 204 7.81 8.71 22.17
N CYS A 205 6.70 8.47 21.53
CA CYS A 205 5.59 9.37 21.43
C CYS A 205 4.30 8.75 21.97
N ALA A 206 4.26 7.45 22.23
CA ALA A 206 3.10 6.78 22.80
C ALA A 206 3.16 6.80 24.33
N PRO A 207 2.04 7.03 25.00
CA PRO A 207 1.96 6.99 26.48
C PRO A 207 2.18 5.58 27.07
N ALA A 208 2.17 4.53 26.23
CA ALA A 208 2.40 3.15 26.62
C ALA A 208 3.37 2.46 25.63
N PRO A 209 4.14 1.45 26.08
CA PRO A 209 4.98 0.67 25.17
C PRO A 209 4.11 -0.04 24.14
N ILE A 210 4.50 0.03 22.88
CA ILE A 210 3.88 -0.73 21.80
C ILE A 210 4.33 -2.19 21.96
N ALA A 211 3.40 -3.03 22.43
CA ALA A 211 3.67 -4.42 22.71
C ALA A 211 3.13 -5.37 21.61
N ASN A 212 2.21 -4.88 20.80
CA ASN A 212 1.56 -5.65 19.75
C ASN A 212 1.15 -4.74 18.58
N GLU A 213 0.61 -5.34 17.53
CA GLU A 213 0.20 -4.66 16.31
C GLU A 213 -0.93 -3.62 16.53
N ASN A 214 -1.92 -3.96 17.37
CA ASN A 214 -3.03 -3.03 17.63
C ASN A 214 -2.51 -1.78 18.32
N ASP A 215 -1.59 -1.92 19.30
CA ASP A 215 -0.95 -0.78 19.95
C ASP A 215 -0.25 0.14 18.95
N PHE A 216 0.30 -0.40 17.86
CA PHE A 216 0.93 0.38 16.81
C PHE A 216 -0.07 1.28 16.06
N TYR A 217 -1.25 0.78 15.75
CA TYR A 217 -2.29 1.55 15.05
C TYR A 217 -3.05 2.51 15.95
N GLU A 218 -3.20 2.16 17.21
CA GLU A 218 -3.90 2.96 18.21
C GLU A 218 -3.00 4.01 18.88
N ALA A 219 -1.69 3.93 18.67
CA ALA A 219 -0.74 4.84 19.27
C ALA A 219 -1.00 6.30 18.86
N ASP A 220 -1.32 7.11 19.83
CA ASP A 220 -1.43 8.56 19.70
C ASP A 220 -0.02 9.15 19.80
N VAL A 221 0.63 9.28 18.64
CA VAL A 221 2.04 9.68 18.56
C VAL A 221 2.15 11.20 18.50
N PRO A 222 2.65 11.87 19.54
CA PRO A 222 2.94 13.31 19.48
C PRO A 222 4.05 13.57 18.48
N LEU A 223 3.79 14.43 17.50
CA LEU A 223 4.74 14.77 16.45
C LEU A 223 5.29 16.18 16.65
N ASN A 224 6.62 16.30 16.68
CA ASN A 224 7.28 17.58 16.50
C ASN A 224 7.46 17.81 14.99
N PHE A 225 6.65 18.71 14.42
CA PHE A 225 6.66 18.95 12.99
C PHE A 225 7.81 19.84 12.58
N THR A 226 8.67 19.30 11.72
CA THR A 226 9.54 20.10 10.87
C THR A 226 8.79 20.43 9.57
N ARG A 227 9.23 21.46 8.85
CA ARG A 227 8.72 21.79 7.52
C ARG A 227 8.61 20.54 6.62
N ALA A 228 9.60 19.66 6.69
CA ALA A 228 9.61 18.42 5.91
C ALA A 228 8.46 17.46 6.28
N ALA A 229 8.10 17.35 7.57
CA ALA A 229 6.97 16.53 8.01
C ALA A 229 5.63 17.11 7.54
N VAL A 230 5.53 18.44 7.53
CA VAL A 230 4.36 19.16 6.99
C VAL A 230 4.23 18.96 5.49
N GLU A 231 5.30 19.19 4.73
CA GLU A 231 5.33 18.94 3.27
C GLU A 231 4.95 17.52 2.91
N PHE A 232 5.32 16.60 3.76
CA PHE A 232 5.03 15.20 3.61
C PHE A 232 3.55 14.86 3.86
N GLY A 233 2.99 15.27 5.00
CA GLY A 233 1.57 15.06 5.31
C GLY A 233 0.67 15.58 4.19
N LEU A 234 1.06 16.68 3.57
CA LEU A 234 0.31 17.29 2.47
C LEU A 234 0.42 16.55 1.13
N LYS A 235 1.53 15.86 0.85
CA LYS A 235 1.61 14.98 -0.33
C LYS A 235 0.59 13.86 -0.31
N LEU A 236 0.13 13.48 0.87
CA LEU A 236 -0.82 12.40 1.06
C LEU A 236 -2.28 12.80 0.81
N GLN A 237 -2.60 14.07 0.94
CA GLN A 237 -3.99 14.54 0.96
C GLN A 237 -4.36 15.42 -0.23
N VAL A 238 -3.38 15.97 -0.93
CA VAL A 238 -3.62 16.92 -2.02
C VAL A 238 -3.04 16.36 -3.31
N ASN A 239 -3.89 15.75 -4.14
CA ASN A 239 -3.61 15.56 -5.57
C ASN A 239 -3.68 16.91 -6.31
N GLY A 240 -3.31 17.99 -5.64
CA GLY A 240 -3.42 19.34 -6.09
C GLY A 240 -2.14 19.84 -6.74
N ASN A 241 -2.26 20.99 -7.37
CA ASN A 241 -1.17 21.68 -7.98
C ASN A 241 -0.14 22.13 -6.90
N ILE A 242 1.10 22.42 -7.32
CA ILE A 242 2.20 22.78 -6.41
C ILE A 242 1.88 24.06 -5.62
N THR A 243 1.07 24.95 -6.17
CA THR A 243 0.67 26.22 -5.55
C THR A 243 -0.20 26.00 -4.31
N ASP A 244 -1.19 25.10 -4.42
CA ASP A 244 -2.11 24.79 -3.31
C ASP A 244 -1.34 24.13 -2.18
N ARG A 245 -0.41 23.22 -2.52
CA ARG A 245 0.45 22.56 -1.55
C ARG A 245 1.34 23.56 -0.79
N GLN A 246 1.91 24.55 -1.47
CA GLN A 246 2.76 25.56 -0.83
C GLN A 246 1.94 26.48 0.10
N HIS A 247 0.72 26.82 -0.28
CA HIS A 247 -0.20 27.61 0.54
C HIS A 247 -0.53 26.88 1.85
N ILE A 248 -0.90 25.60 1.78
CA ILE A 248 -1.17 24.77 2.95
C ILE A 248 0.08 24.67 3.84
N ILE A 249 1.25 24.42 3.26
CA ILE A 249 2.52 24.36 4.00
C ILE A 249 2.74 25.64 4.78
N ASN A 250 2.57 26.79 4.14
CA ASN A 250 2.77 28.08 4.77
C ASN A 250 1.75 28.35 5.88
N GLY A 251 0.49 27.96 5.69
CA GLY A 251 -0.56 28.05 6.69
C GLY A 251 -0.27 27.20 7.93
N VAL A 252 0.13 25.96 7.72
CA VAL A 252 0.46 25.05 8.84
C VAL A 252 1.76 25.47 9.54
N LEU A 253 2.76 25.98 8.82
CA LEU A 253 4.01 26.50 9.40
C LEU A 253 3.84 27.84 10.08
N GLY A 254 2.85 28.64 9.68
CA GLY A 254 2.49 29.89 10.36
C GLY A 254 2.09 29.66 11.81
N ASP A 255 1.62 28.46 12.12
CA ASP A 255 1.27 28.01 13.46
C ASP A 255 2.50 27.40 14.16
N LYS A 256 3.48 28.25 14.48
CA LYS A 256 4.81 27.86 15.00
C LYS A 256 4.80 26.92 16.20
N ALA A 257 3.66 26.73 16.85
CA ALA A 257 3.50 25.93 18.06
C ALA A 257 2.73 24.64 17.83
N PHE A 258 2.43 24.24 16.58
CA PHE A 258 1.65 23.02 16.39
C PHE A 258 2.39 21.81 16.96
N ARG A 259 1.86 21.33 18.05
CA ARG A 259 2.24 20.06 18.68
C ARG A 259 0.96 19.25 18.81
N GLY A 260 0.98 18.04 18.28
CA GLY A 260 -0.20 17.19 18.34
C GLY A 260 0.15 15.76 17.99
N THR A 261 -0.87 14.95 17.95
CA THR A 261 -0.83 13.55 17.56
C THR A 261 -0.90 13.42 16.03
N ILE A 262 -0.70 12.20 15.51
CA ILE A 262 -0.93 11.89 14.08
C ILE A 262 -2.39 12.20 13.71
N ALA A 263 -3.33 11.88 14.60
CA ALA A 263 -4.75 12.16 14.40
C ALA A 263 -5.03 13.67 14.31
N ASP A 264 -4.47 14.46 15.22
CA ASP A 264 -4.59 15.93 15.22
C ASP A 264 -3.99 16.52 13.95
N TRP A 265 -2.85 16.02 13.53
CA TRP A 265 -2.21 16.42 12.29
C TRP A 265 -3.07 16.16 11.06
N ARG A 266 -3.63 14.95 10.92
CA ARG A 266 -4.53 14.60 9.82
C ARG A 266 -5.74 15.53 9.78
N LYS A 267 -6.39 15.72 10.93
CA LYS A 267 -7.53 16.61 11.05
C LYS A 267 -7.19 18.05 10.65
N LYS A 268 -6.01 18.53 11.04
CA LYS A 268 -5.55 19.87 10.65
C LYS A 268 -5.29 19.98 9.15
N CYS A 269 -4.69 18.98 8.53
CA CYS A 269 -4.49 18.94 7.07
C CYS A 269 -5.83 18.90 6.32
N GLU A 270 -6.79 18.10 6.78
CA GLU A 270 -8.13 18.02 6.20
C GLU A 270 -8.83 19.39 6.28
N GLN A 271 -8.73 20.06 7.41
CA GLN A 271 -9.30 21.41 7.57
C GLN A 271 -8.68 22.42 6.59
N TRP A 272 -7.36 22.43 6.43
CA TRP A 272 -6.69 23.31 5.49
C TRP A 272 -7.08 23.03 4.03
N VAL A 273 -7.31 21.78 3.66
CA VAL A 273 -7.81 21.41 2.32
C VAL A 273 -9.23 21.93 2.09
N GLU A 274 -10.10 21.82 3.09
CA GLU A 274 -11.46 22.34 3.01
C GLU A 274 -11.51 23.89 2.94
N ASP A 275 -10.63 24.55 3.67
CA ASP A 275 -10.53 26.01 3.62
C ASP A 275 -10.05 26.50 2.25
N LEU A 276 -9.07 25.82 1.64
CA LEU A 276 -8.63 26.13 0.27
C LEU A 276 -9.74 25.97 -0.77
N LYS A 277 -10.59 24.96 -0.65
CA LYS A 277 -11.72 24.75 -1.56
C LYS A 277 -12.72 25.93 -1.48
N LYS A 278 -12.99 26.42 -0.28
CA LYS A 278 -13.90 27.55 -0.06
C LYS A 278 -13.36 28.86 -0.67
N ASP A 279 -12.04 29.05 -0.58
CA ASP A 279 -11.39 30.25 -1.15
C ASP A 279 -11.46 30.24 -2.68
N THR A 280 -11.26 29.06 -3.31
CA THR A 280 -11.38 28.91 -4.77
C THR A 280 -12.82 29.08 -5.28
N ASP A 281 -13.82 28.64 -4.53
CA ASP A 281 -15.24 28.81 -4.91
C ASP A 281 -15.67 30.27 -4.79
N ASN A 282 -15.10 31.05 -3.86
CA ASN A 282 -15.38 32.47 -3.70
C ASN A 282 -14.70 33.38 -4.74
N GLU A 283 -13.59 32.93 -5.36
CA GLU A 283 -12.93 33.67 -6.44
C GLU A 283 -13.58 33.46 -7.81
N THR A 284 -14.44 32.44 -7.93
CA THR A 284 -15.15 32.08 -9.17
C THR A 284 -16.62 32.55 -9.17
N ALA A 285 -17.12 33.13 -8.09
CA ALA A 285 -18.46 33.69 -7.94
C ALA A 285 -18.45 35.21 -8.08
#